data_2bf03f4c47d7807894bed513ce9e207a
#
_entry.id   2bf03f4c47d7807894bed513ce9e207a
#
_cell.length_a   1.000
_cell.length_b   1.000
_cell.length_c   1.000
_cell.angle_alpha   90.00
_cell.angle_beta   90.00
_cell.angle_gamma   90.00
#
_symmetry.space_group_name_H-M   'P 1'
#
loop_
_entity.id
_entity.type
_entity.pdbx_description
1 polymer ?
#
loop_
_entity_poly.entity_id
_entity_poly.type
_entity_poly.pdbx_seq_one_letter_code
_entity_poly.pdbx_strand_id
1 'polypeptide(L)'
;TTVCRDFYRPIGWHSNDALADVAIATTQYEEALLWCQEQYSAKSGTVDLLQEYSHVLFHNNAPYHSKRNLRLMCESMYGKLTREQHEELYELHVAQGVGISAQNATTYTCPLYASLLSLVATVEEELVSKRLLCFSYGSGCAASMYGIHVQQLPKHPKDVFEELTNRDVKLVHETLQLVQAYEAAHRSFPFEPTHTEPRLFGVYYLEQVGALGVRQYKKSDSVSAASNQELGVGV
;
A
#
# COMPACT_ATOMS: atom_id res chain seq x y z
N THR A 1 -0.79 -26.65 0.56
CA THR A 1 -1.59 -25.42 0.40
C THR A 1 -1.78 -24.85 1.78
N THR A 2 -1.02 -23.85 2.15
CA THR A 2 -1.16 -23.19 3.46
C THR A 2 -2.39 -22.28 3.37
N VAL A 3 -3.37 -22.47 4.24
CA VAL A 3 -4.53 -21.58 4.35
C VAL A 3 -4.08 -20.34 5.10
N CYS A 4 -3.91 -19.25 4.37
CA CYS A 4 -3.54 -17.97 4.91
C CYS A 4 -4.78 -17.28 5.51
N ARG A 5 -4.72 -16.90 6.79
CA ARG A 5 -5.81 -16.24 7.52
C ARG A 5 -5.38 -14.95 8.20
N ASP A 6 -4.46 -14.26 7.57
CA ASP A 6 -3.88 -13.03 8.11
C ASP A 6 -4.84 -11.85 8.04
N PHE A 7 -5.79 -11.88 7.08
CA PHE A 7 -6.75 -10.80 6.84
C PHE A 7 -8.04 -11.38 6.24
N TYR A 8 -9.15 -11.35 6.98
CA TYR A 8 -10.39 -11.98 6.54
C TYR A 8 -11.64 -11.26 7.07
N ARG A 9 -12.77 -11.48 6.39
CA ARG A 9 -14.09 -11.00 6.82
C ARG A 9 -14.99 -12.21 7.06
N PRO A 10 -15.30 -12.55 8.31
CA PRO A 10 -16.20 -13.66 8.62
C PRO A 10 -17.61 -13.41 8.05
N ILE A 11 -18.26 -14.46 7.59
CA ILE A 11 -19.67 -14.40 7.18
C ILE A 11 -20.52 -14.06 8.41
N GLY A 12 -21.42 -13.07 8.29
CA GLY A 12 -22.26 -12.59 9.38
C GLY A 12 -21.58 -11.61 10.34
N TRP A 13 -20.35 -11.16 10.03
CA TRP A 13 -19.70 -10.12 10.81
C TRP A 13 -20.38 -8.77 10.62
N HIS A 14 -20.72 -8.11 11.72
CA HIS A 14 -21.50 -6.85 11.71
C HIS A 14 -20.66 -5.60 11.40
N SER A 15 -19.35 -5.73 11.28
CA SER A 15 -18.46 -4.64 10.89
C SER A 15 -18.02 -4.79 9.43
N ASN A 16 -17.84 -3.67 8.74
CA ASN A 16 -17.20 -3.62 7.43
C ASN A 16 -15.68 -3.82 7.53
N ASP A 17 -15.13 -3.78 8.74
CA ASP A 17 -13.72 -3.95 8.98
C ASP A 17 -13.33 -5.42 8.79
N ALA A 18 -12.21 -5.64 8.17
CA ALA A 18 -11.62 -6.95 8.15
C ALA A 18 -10.96 -7.26 9.50
N LEU A 19 -10.99 -8.51 9.90
CA LEU A 19 -10.21 -8.98 11.03
C LEU A 19 -8.78 -9.25 10.55
N ALA A 20 -7.82 -8.74 11.29
CA ALA A 20 -6.40 -9.01 11.08
C ALA A 20 -5.77 -9.42 12.41
N ASP A 21 -5.09 -10.55 12.41
CA ASP A 21 -4.17 -10.91 13.48
C ASP A 21 -2.77 -10.45 13.09
N VAL A 22 -2.25 -9.46 13.82
CA VAL A 22 -0.96 -8.83 13.50
C VAL A 22 0.20 -9.83 13.59
N ALA A 23 0.16 -10.78 14.52
CA ALA A 23 1.21 -11.78 14.66
C ALA A 23 1.17 -12.77 13.48
N ILE A 24 -0.01 -13.24 13.12
CA ILE A 24 -0.22 -14.11 11.96
C ILE A 24 0.18 -13.38 10.67
N ALA A 25 -0.27 -12.14 10.48
CA ALA A 25 0.03 -11.35 9.30
C ALA A 25 1.54 -11.11 9.13
N THR A 26 2.24 -10.81 10.23
CA THR A 26 3.70 -10.64 10.22
C THR A 26 4.41 -11.93 9.83
N THR A 27 4.06 -13.05 10.46
CA THR A 27 4.66 -14.36 10.17
C THR A 27 4.44 -14.77 8.71
N GLN A 28 3.21 -14.61 8.21
CA GLN A 28 2.87 -14.94 6.82
C GLN A 28 3.64 -14.07 5.81
N TYR A 29 3.82 -12.80 6.11
CA TYR A 29 4.62 -11.89 5.28
C TYR A 29 6.08 -12.35 5.24
N GLU A 30 6.67 -12.67 6.40
CA GLU A 30 8.06 -13.11 6.52
C GLU A 30 8.32 -14.45 5.82
N GLU A 31 7.43 -15.42 6.00
CA GLU A 31 7.48 -16.71 5.29
C GLU A 31 7.38 -16.51 3.76
N ALA A 32 6.47 -15.64 3.31
CA ALA A 32 6.32 -15.33 1.89
C ALA A 32 7.56 -14.62 1.32
N LEU A 33 8.19 -13.72 2.08
CA LEU A 33 9.41 -13.04 1.67
C LEU A 33 10.56 -14.04 1.48
N LEU A 34 10.81 -14.90 2.46
CA LEU A 34 11.89 -15.89 2.37
C LEU A 34 11.64 -16.91 1.26
N TRP A 35 10.40 -17.36 1.11
CA TRP A 35 10.04 -18.26 0.02
C TRP A 35 10.23 -17.61 -1.36
N CYS A 36 9.80 -16.37 -1.53
CA CYS A 36 10.02 -15.63 -2.77
C CYS A 36 11.50 -15.40 -3.05
N GLN A 37 12.30 -15.09 -2.04
CA GLN A 37 13.75 -14.95 -2.15
C GLN A 37 14.40 -16.24 -2.66
N GLU A 38 14.10 -17.37 -2.05
CA GLU A 38 14.61 -18.69 -2.46
C GLU A 38 14.23 -19.01 -3.90
N GLN A 39 12.94 -18.86 -4.24
CA GLN A 39 12.45 -19.13 -5.59
C GLN A 39 13.05 -18.18 -6.63
N TYR A 40 13.24 -16.92 -6.27
CA TYR A 40 13.84 -15.94 -7.15
C TYR A 40 15.30 -16.25 -7.40
N SER A 41 16.08 -16.52 -6.36
CA SER A 41 17.50 -16.93 -6.48
C SER A 41 17.68 -18.20 -7.32
N ALA A 42 16.82 -19.21 -7.10
CA ALA A 42 16.86 -20.45 -7.87
C ALA A 42 16.56 -20.23 -9.37
N LYS A 43 15.63 -19.34 -9.71
CA LYS A 43 15.26 -19.05 -11.10
C LYS A 43 16.24 -18.12 -11.82
N SER A 44 16.74 -17.10 -11.12
CA SER A 44 17.68 -16.12 -11.70
C SER A 44 19.12 -16.59 -11.74
N GLY A 45 19.46 -17.58 -10.92
CA GLY A 45 20.85 -18.00 -10.67
C GLY A 45 21.64 -17.02 -9.78
N THR A 46 20.97 -16.00 -9.22
CA THR A 46 21.60 -14.99 -8.38
C THR A 46 21.70 -15.48 -6.94
N VAL A 47 22.92 -15.64 -6.45
CA VAL A 47 23.18 -16.08 -5.07
C VAL A 47 23.15 -14.91 -4.10
N ASP A 48 23.76 -13.79 -4.47
CA ASP A 48 23.82 -12.57 -3.65
C ASP A 48 22.96 -11.47 -4.28
N LEU A 49 21.78 -11.29 -3.71
CA LEU A 49 20.82 -10.30 -4.21
C LEU A 49 21.27 -8.85 -3.97
N LEU A 50 22.04 -8.58 -2.91
CA LEU A 50 22.50 -7.22 -2.62
C LEU A 50 23.71 -6.79 -3.46
N GLN A 51 24.44 -7.73 -4.02
CA GLN A 51 25.45 -7.42 -5.05
C GLN A 51 24.83 -7.15 -6.41
N GLU A 52 23.75 -7.87 -6.73
CA GLU A 52 23.08 -7.76 -8.04
C GLU A 52 22.15 -6.55 -8.14
N TYR A 53 21.50 -6.17 -7.02
CA TYR A 53 20.51 -5.11 -6.95
C TYR A 53 21.00 -3.95 -6.08
N SER A 54 20.98 -2.74 -6.64
CA SER A 54 21.41 -1.55 -5.92
C SER A 54 20.48 -1.20 -4.75
N HIS A 55 19.16 -1.43 -4.92
CA HIS A 55 18.16 -1.16 -3.88
C HIS A 55 17.11 -2.26 -3.82
N VAL A 56 16.52 -2.41 -2.64
CA VAL A 56 15.44 -3.35 -2.36
C VAL A 56 14.20 -2.58 -1.90
N LEU A 57 13.10 -2.78 -2.61
CA LEU A 57 11.81 -2.15 -2.34
C LEU A 57 10.85 -3.19 -1.78
N PHE A 58 10.32 -2.92 -0.60
CA PHE A 58 9.36 -3.78 0.07
C PHE A 58 7.95 -3.20 0.03
N HIS A 59 6.96 -4.07 -0.12
CA HIS A 59 5.58 -3.74 0.17
C HIS A 59 5.39 -3.62 1.68
N ASN A 60 5.42 -2.40 2.20
CA ASN A 60 5.26 -2.16 3.63
C ASN A 60 4.55 -0.83 3.90
N ASN A 61 3.96 -0.74 5.09
CA ASN A 61 3.20 0.42 5.52
C ASN A 61 3.96 1.28 6.56
N ALA A 62 5.17 0.89 6.93
CA ALA A 62 6.00 1.63 7.89
C ALA A 62 7.50 1.29 7.71
N PRO A 63 8.40 2.27 7.87
CA PRO A 63 9.84 2.08 7.65
C PRO A 63 10.47 0.93 8.44
N TYR A 64 10.03 0.72 9.69
CA TYR A 64 10.59 -0.33 10.53
C TYR A 64 10.34 -1.74 9.98
N HIS A 65 9.25 -1.95 9.23
CA HIS A 65 9.00 -3.22 8.55
C HIS A 65 10.03 -3.47 7.45
N SER A 66 10.37 -2.46 6.65
CA SER A 66 11.42 -2.58 5.63
C SER A 66 12.75 -2.97 6.25
N LYS A 67 13.10 -2.35 7.37
CA LYS A 67 14.33 -2.64 8.11
C LYS A 67 14.37 -4.08 8.63
N ARG A 68 13.27 -4.54 9.20
CA ARG A 68 13.11 -5.93 9.67
C ARG A 68 13.18 -6.93 8.52
N ASN A 69 12.52 -6.63 7.41
CA ASN A 69 12.48 -7.49 6.23
C ASN A 69 13.85 -7.62 5.56
N LEU A 70 14.59 -6.52 5.45
CA LEU A 70 15.97 -6.57 4.96
C LEU A 70 16.84 -7.44 5.86
N ARG A 71 16.71 -7.29 7.19
CA ARG A 71 17.45 -8.10 8.14
C ARG A 71 17.19 -9.60 7.92
N LEU A 72 15.91 -9.97 7.84
CA LEU A 72 15.51 -11.36 7.61
C LEU A 72 16.08 -11.92 6.31
N MET A 73 16.01 -11.14 5.24
CA MET A 73 16.55 -11.47 3.93
C MET A 73 18.08 -11.65 3.96
N CYS A 74 18.79 -10.75 4.63
CA CYS A 74 20.23 -10.82 4.79
C CYS A 74 20.67 -11.98 5.69
N GLU A 75 19.99 -12.21 6.81
CA GLU A 75 20.32 -13.33 7.71
C GLU A 75 20.11 -14.69 7.03
N SER A 76 19.18 -14.78 6.09
CA SER A 76 18.98 -15.98 5.25
C SER A 76 20.14 -16.20 4.24
N MET A 77 20.76 -15.13 3.74
CA MET A 77 21.88 -15.22 2.79
C MET A 77 23.26 -15.34 3.46
N TYR A 78 23.48 -14.56 4.51
CA TYR A 78 24.81 -14.35 5.09
C TYR A 78 24.93 -14.91 6.52
N GLY A 79 23.84 -15.37 7.12
CA GLY A 79 23.79 -15.70 8.53
C GLY A 79 23.59 -14.47 9.42
N LYS A 80 23.79 -14.64 10.73
CA LYS A 80 23.50 -13.60 11.72
C LYS A 80 24.39 -12.36 11.54
N LEU A 81 23.74 -11.21 11.40
CA LEU A 81 24.41 -9.91 11.28
C LEU A 81 24.51 -9.20 12.63
N THR A 82 25.59 -8.37 12.80
CA THR A 82 25.62 -7.40 13.89
C THR A 82 24.63 -6.25 13.61
N ARG A 83 24.37 -5.45 14.64
CA ARG A 83 23.50 -4.28 14.50
C ARG A 83 24.07 -3.26 13.52
N GLU A 84 25.38 -3.04 13.57
CA GLU A 84 26.11 -2.09 12.73
C GLU A 84 26.07 -2.52 11.25
N GLN A 85 26.34 -3.81 10.97
CA GLN A 85 26.26 -4.35 9.62
C GLN A 85 24.85 -4.22 9.03
N HIS A 86 23.84 -4.50 9.85
CA HIS A 86 22.45 -4.38 9.40
C HIS A 86 22.07 -2.91 9.15
N GLU A 87 22.53 -1.97 9.97
CA GLU A 87 22.30 -0.54 9.76
C GLU A 87 22.93 -0.06 8.47
N GLU A 88 24.17 -0.43 8.20
CA GLU A 88 24.90 -0.09 6.98
C GLU A 88 24.17 -0.61 5.73
N LEU A 89 23.76 -1.86 5.73
CA LEU A 89 23.00 -2.45 4.62
C LEU A 89 21.62 -1.77 4.43
N TYR A 90 20.98 -1.39 5.52
CA TYR A 90 19.70 -0.70 5.45
C TYR A 90 19.84 0.69 4.82
N GLU A 91 20.81 1.47 5.27
CA GLU A 91 21.07 2.81 4.71
C GLU A 91 21.46 2.74 3.23
N LEU A 92 22.24 1.72 2.84
CA LEU A 92 22.71 1.54 1.47
C LEU A 92 21.58 1.09 0.52
N HIS A 93 20.72 0.16 0.93
CA HIS A 93 19.83 -0.53 0.01
C HIS A 93 18.35 -0.19 0.16
N VAL A 94 17.90 0.39 1.28
CA VAL A 94 16.46 0.50 1.58
C VAL A 94 16.03 1.90 2.04
N ALA A 95 16.84 2.61 2.81
CA ALA A 95 16.44 3.83 3.50
C ALA A 95 15.84 4.90 2.57
N GLN A 96 16.39 5.05 1.35
CA GLN A 96 15.91 6.04 0.38
C GLN A 96 14.50 5.73 -0.16
N GLY A 97 14.07 4.47 -0.08
CA GLY A 97 12.75 4.03 -0.54
C GLY A 97 11.60 4.18 0.47
N VAL A 98 11.83 4.68 1.69
CA VAL A 98 10.81 4.69 2.74
C VAL A 98 10.17 6.05 3.03
N GLY A 99 10.51 7.10 2.29
CA GLY A 99 10.10 8.48 2.57
C GLY A 99 8.58 8.67 2.65
N ILE A 100 7.83 8.17 1.67
CA ILE A 100 6.37 8.27 1.67
C ILE A 100 5.77 7.39 2.77
N SER A 101 6.25 6.17 2.96
CA SER A 101 5.71 5.27 3.99
C SER A 101 5.97 5.75 5.42
N ALA A 102 6.95 6.64 5.62
CA ALA A 102 7.22 7.28 6.90
C ALA A 102 6.16 8.33 7.29
N GLN A 103 5.44 8.86 6.32
CA GLN A 103 4.51 9.99 6.50
C GLN A 103 3.05 9.62 6.22
N ASN A 104 2.82 8.56 5.49
CA ASN A 104 1.49 8.12 5.10
C ASN A 104 1.09 6.83 5.84
N ALA A 105 -0.19 6.73 6.17
CA ALA A 105 -0.77 5.50 6.70
C ALA A 105 -0.84 4.39 5.63
N THR A 106 -1.40 3.25 6.01
CA THR A 106 -1.62 2.10 5.13
C THR A 106 -2.33 2.47 3.82
N THR A 107 -1.69 2.19 2.71
CA THR A 107 -2.18 2.49 1.36
C THR A 107 -2.52 1.24 0.52
N TYR A 108 -2.64 0.09 1.17
CA TYR A 108 -3.02 -1.22 0.62
C TYR A 108 -2.15 -1.68 -0.57
N THR A 109 -2.56 -1.38 -1.80
CA THR A 109 -1.83 -1.81 -3.01
C THR A 109 -0.69 -0.86 -3.42
N CYS A 110 -0.64 0.34 -2.86
CA CYS A 110 0.34 1.36 -3.22
C CYS A 110 1.72 1.29 -2.55
N PRO A 111 1.95 0.61 -1.40
CA PRO A 111 3.20 0.76 -0.64
C PRO A 111 4.47 0.50 -1.45
N LEU A 112 4.46 -0.49 -2.35
CA LEU A 112 5.62 -0.77 -3.20
C LEU A 112 5.88 0.35 -4.20
N TYR A 113 4.83 0.90 -4.81
CA TYR A 113 4.95 2.03 -5.76
C TYR A 113 5.31 3.33 -5.03
N ALA A 114 4.81 3.52 -3.82
CA ALA A 114 5.23 4.63 -2.94
C ALA A 114 6.71 4.54 -2.58
N SER A 115 7.22 3.32 -2.32
CA SER A 115 8.65 3.08 -2.10
C SER A 115 9.46 3.37 -3.36
N LEU A 116 8.99 2.96 -4.52
CA LEU A 116 9.64 3.27 -5.80
C LEU A 116 9.69 4.78 -6.07
N LEU A 117 8.59 5.49 -5.84
CA LEU A 117 8.54 6.95 -6.00
C LEU A 117 9.48 7.65 -5.01
N SER A 118 9.51 7.21 -3.75
CA SER A 118 10.44 7.75 -2.74
C SER A 118 11.89 7.59 -3.19
N LEU A 119 12.25 6.40 -3.67
CA LEU A 119 13.59 6.11 -4.15
C LEU A 119 13.96 6.99 -5.36
N VAL A 120 13.09 7.07 -6.37
CA VAL A 120 13.32 7.86 -7.58
C VAL A 120 13.44 9.35 -7.27
N ALA A 121 12.63 9.88 -6.35
CA ALA A 121 12.69 11.27 -5.95
C ALA A 121 13.92 11.63 -5.11
N THR A 122 14.51 10.64 -4.40
CA THR A 122 15.64 10.84 -3.51
C THR A 122 16.98 10.65 -4.21
N VAL A 123 17.11 9.58 -5.02
CA VAL A 123 18.39 9.17 -5.65
C VAL A 123 18.56 9.75 -7.05
N GLU A 124 17.44 10.01 -7.75
CA GLU A 124 17.44 10.67 -9.09
C GLU A 124 18.27 9.94 -10.15
N GLU A 125 19.04 10.70 -10.93
CA GLU A 125 19.79 10.21 -12.11
C GLU A 125 20.78 9.07 -11.79
N GLU A 126 21.22 8.93 -10.56
CA GLU A 126 22.11 7.83 -10.14
C GLU A 126 21.42 6.45 -10.24
N LEU A 127 20.07 6.42 -10.30
CA LEU A 127 19.31 5.19 -10.51
C LEU A 127 19.35 4.69 -11.97
N VAL A 128 19.66 5.54 -12.93
CA VAL A 128 19.69 5.13 -14.33
C VAL A 128 20.73 4.03 -14.52
N SER A 129 20.36 2.98 -15.22
CA SER A 129 21.11 1.74 -15.42
C SER A 129 21.26 0.86 -14.18
N LYS A 130 20.66 1.21 -13.04
CA LYS A 130 20.64 0.36 -11.86
C LYS A 130 19.53 -0.69 -11.93
N ARG A 131 19.71 -1.75 -11.16
CA ARG A 131 18.70 -2.80 -10.96
C ARG A 131 18.13 -2.70 -9.55
N LEU A 132 16.82 -2.77 -9.45
CA LEU A 132 16.08 -2.71 -8.20
C LEU A 132 15.41 -4.06 -7.96
N LEU A 133 15.47 -4.58 -6.74
CA LEU A 133 14.71 -5.76 -6.33
C LEU A 133 13.40 -5.31 -5.67
N CYS A 134 12.28 -5.85 -6.12
CA CYS A 134 10.96 -5.52 -5.63
C CYS A 134 10.32 -6.75 -4.98
N PHE A 135 9.77 -6.58 -3.78
CA PHE A 135 8.93 -7.57 -3.12
C PHE A 135 7.52 -7.01 -2.90
N SER A 136 6.54 -7.65 -3.52
CA SER A 136 5.12 -7.33 -3.39
C SER A 136 4.41 -8.39 -2.57
N TYR A 137 3.51 -7.95 -1.69
CA TYR A 137 2.71 -8.83 -0.84
C TYR A 137 1.25 -8.38 -0.80
N GLY A 138 0.34 -9.34 -0.78
CA GLY A 138 -1.09 -9.13 -0.57
C GLY A 138 -1.62 -10.12 0.45
N SER A 139 -2.24 -9.61 1.51
CA SER A 139 -2.90 -10.44 2.53
C SER A 139 -3.94 -11.36 1.91
N GLY A 140 -4.01 -12.60 2.43
CA GLY A 140 -4.93 -13.62 1.93
C GLY A 140 -4.36 -14.74 1.06
N CYS A 141 -3.21 -14.82 0.70
CA CYS A 141 -1.82 -14.53 0.72
C CYS A 141 -1.26 -14.69 -0.71
N ALA A 142 -0.84 -13.64 -1.32
CA ALA A 142 -0.13 -13.67 -2.58
C ALA A 142 1.14 -12.81 -2.48
N ALA A 143 2.27 -13.35 -2.95
CA ALA A 143 3.53 -12.62 -2.95
C ALA A 143 4.29 -12.82 -4.25
N SER A 144 5.07 -11.82 -4.63
CA SER A 144 5.96 -11.90 -5.78
C SER A 144 7.25 -11.12 -5.54
N MET A 145 8.35 -11.65 -6.06
CA MET A 145 9.65 -10.97 -6.09
C MET A 145 10.09 -10.85 -7.53
N TYR A 146 10.55 -9.66 -7.92
CA TYR A 146 11.00 -9.40 -9.29
C TYR A 146 12.02 -8.27 -9.34
N GLY A 147 12.84 -8.28 -10.38
CA GLY A 147 13.82 -7.23 -10.65
C GLY A 147 13.28 -6.19 -11.62
N ILE A 148 13.63 -4.93 -11.41
CA ILE A 148 13.42 -3.82 -12.35
C ILE A 148 14.77 -3.30 -12.80
N HIS A 149 14.95 -3.05 -14.10
CA HIS A 149 16.09 -2.31 -14.64
C HIS A 149 15.65 -0.90 -14.99
N VAL A 150 16.24 0.11 -14.38
CA VAL A 150 15.89 1.52 -14.57
C VAL A 150 16.57 2.01 -15.86
N GLN A 151 15.78 2.25 -16.89
CA GLN A 151 16.28 2.77 -18.18
C GLN A 151 16.23 4.30 -18.24
N GLN A 152 15.17 4.88 -17.69
CA GLN A 152 14.98 6.33 -17.61
C GLN A 152 14.07 6.67 -16.42
N LEU A 153 14.13 7.90 -15.96
CA LEU A 153 13.29 8.39 -14.88
C LEU A 153 12.01 9.05 -15.43
N PRO A 154 10.93 9.06 -14.65
CA PRO A 154 9.75 9.87 -14.95
C PRO A 154 10.10 11.35 -14.88
N LYS A 155 9.27 12.18 -15.53
CA LYS A 155 9.38 13.64 -15.39
C LYS A 155 8.85 14.07 -14.02
N HIS A 156 9.57 14.99 -13.37
CA HIS A 156 9.13 15.63 -12.13
C HIS A 156 8.79 14.69 -10.95
N PRO A 157 9.61 13.68 -10.62
CA PRO A 157 9.30 12.75 -9.53
C PRO A 157 9.30 13.45 -8.17
N LYS A 158 10.12 14.50 -7.97
CA LYS A 158 10.17 15.30 -6.75
C LYS A 158 8.88 16.05 -6.48
N ASP A 159 8.30 16.66 -7.50
CA ASP A 159 7.06 17.44 -7.36
C ASP A 159 5.93 16.54 -6.84
N VAL A 160 5.81 15.33 -7.39
CA VAL A 160 4.82 14.34 -6.93
C VAL A 160 5.13 13.84 -5.51
N PHE A 161 6.40 13.61 -5.20
CA PHE A 161 6.82 13.21 -3.87
C PHE A 161 6.49 14.28 -2.82
N GLU A 162 6.80 15.54 -3.09
CA GLU A 162 6.51 16.68 -2.23
C GLU A 162 5.01 16.88 -2.04
N GLU A 163 4.21 16.77 -3.10
CA GLU A 163 2.75 16.85 -3.01
C GLU A 163 2.17 15.76 -2.10
N LEU A 164 2.70 14.54 -2.16
CA LEU A 164 2.25 13.42 -1.31
C LEU A 164 2.70 13.52 0.15
N THR A 165 3.82 14.19 0.41
CA THR A 165 4.41 14.30 1.76
C THR A 165 4.07 15.60 2.47
N ASN A 166 3.81 16.69 1.75
CA ASN A 166 3.43 18.00 2.31
C ASN A 166 1.91 18.13 2.49
N ARG A 167 1.30 17.23 3.27
CA ARG A 167 -0.14 17.25 3.51
C ARG A 167 -0.51 18.09 4.72
N ASP A 168 -1.65 18.79 4.64
CA ASP A 168 -2.24 19.48 5.77
C ASP A 168 -2.76 18.46 6.79
N VAL A 169 -2.08 18.36 7.94
CA VAL A 169 -2.41 17.45 9.05
C VAL A 169 -3.81 17.73 9.59
N LYS A 170 -4.26 18.99 9.57
CA LYS A 170 -5.59 19.38 10.03
C LYS A 170 -6.67 18.79 9.12
N LEU A 171 -6.50 18.89 7.81
CA LEU A 171 -7.42 18.32 6.82
C LEU A 171 -7.52 16.79 6.96
N VAL A 172 -6.38 16.12 7.19
CA VAL A 172 -6.36 14.67 7.43
C VAL A 172 -7.13 14.31 8.69
N HIS A 173 -6.97 15.06 9.78
CA HIS A 173 -7.69 14.83 11.04
C HIS A 173 -9.19 15.03 10.89
N GLU A 174 -9.63 16.12 10.25
CA GLU A 174 -11.04 16.39 9.97
C GLU A 174 -11.67 15.29 9.11
N THR A 175 -10.96 14.84 8.07
CA THR A 175 -11.43 13.72 7.22
C THR A 175 -11.56 12.42 8.01
N LEU A 176 -10.60 12.11 8.89
CA LEU A 176 -10.65 10.92 9.74
C LEU A 176 -11.86 10.98 10.69
N GLN A 177 -12.14 12.13 11.31
CA GLN A 177 -13.32 12.29 12.16
C GLN A 177 -14.62 12.07 11.39
N LEU A 178 -14.73 12.56 10.16
CA LEU A 178 -15.88 12.33 9.29
C LEU A 178 -16.06 10.86 8.94
N VAL A 179 -14.98 10.16 8.60
CA VAL A 179 -15.00 8.71 8.32
C VAL A 179 -15.45 7.93 9.55
N GLN A 180 -14.88 8.22 10.71
CA GLN A 180 -15.26 7.55 11.97
C GLN A 180 -16.72 7.79 12.35
N ALA A 181 -17.21 9.01 12.17
CA ALA A 181 -18.63 9.34 12.41
C ALA A 181 -19.55 8.59 11.44
N TYR A 182 -19.16 8.52 10.16
CA TYR A 182 -19.90 7.77 9.14
C TYR A 182 -19.94 6.27 9.48
N GLU A 183 -18.83 5.66 9.81
CA GLU A 183 -18.74 4.25 10.20
C GLU A 183 -19.59 3.96 11.46
N ALA A 184 -19.53 4.83 12.46
CA ALA A 184 -20.35 4.69 13.68
C ALA A 184 -21.85 4.73 13.39
N ALA A 185 -22.29 5.57 12.45
CA ALA A 185 -23.68 5.69 12.04
C ALA A 185 -24.19 4.51 11.20
N HIS A 186 -23.28 3.82 10.47
CA HIS A 186 -23.65 2.81 9.46
C HIS A 186 -23.22 1.38 9.81
N ARG A 187 -22.97 1.09 11.09
CA ARG A 187 -22.54 -0.25 11.56
C ARG A 187 -23.64 -1.33 11.57
N SER A 188 -24.88 -0.98 11.32
CA SER A 188 -26.01 -1.93 11.30
C SER A 188 -26.49 -2.25 9.89
N PHE A 189 -26.81 -3.51 9.64
CA PHE A 189 -27.43 -3.96 8.39
C PHE A 189 -28.89 -4.35 8.64
N PRO A 190 -29.81 -4.13 7.69
CA PRO A 190 -29.61 -3.41 6.42
C PRO A 190 -29.48 -1.90 6.63
N PHE A 191 -28.85 -1.21 5.72
CA PHE A 191 -28.86 0.24 5.68
C PHE A 191 -29.03 0.78 4.26
N GLU A 192 -29.61 1.96 4.18
CA GLU A 192 -29.69 2.73 2.94
C GLU A 192 -28.69 3.89 3.03
N PRO A 193 -27.81 4.05 2.03
CA PRO A 193 -26.91 5.20 2.00
C PRO A 193 -27.71 6.52 1.98
N THR A 194 -27.28 7.48 2.78
CA THR A 194 -27.92 8.81 2.84
C THR A 194 -27.66 9.65 1.59
N HIS A 195 -26.85 9.16 0.68
CA HIS A 195 -26.52 9.87 -0.56
C HIS A 195 -27.55 9.56 -1.63
N THR A 196 -28.08 10.62 -2.17
CA THR A 196 -28.87 10.59 -3.39
C THR A 196 -28.01 10.14 -4.60
N GLU A 197 -28.68 9.73 -5.66
CA GLU A 197 -28.08 9.38 -6.93
C GLU A 197 -26.94 10.36 -7.35
N PRO A 198 -25.78 9.85 -7.80
CA PRO A 198 -24.68 10.70 -8.23
C PRO A 198 -25.12 11.67 -9.33
N ARG A 199 -24.58 12.89 -9.30
CA ARG A 199 -24.84 13.91 -10.31
C ARG A 199 -24.26 13.58 -11.70
N LEU A 200 -23.45 12.52 -11.81
CA LEU A 200 -22.81 12.08 -13.04
C LEU A 200 -23.59 10.93 -13.68
N PHE A 201 -23.88 11.07 -14.96
CA PHE A 201 -24.53 10.02 -15.77
C PHE A 201 -23.64 8.79 -15.92
N GLY A 202 -24.24 7.61 -15.83
CA GLY A 202 -23.59 6.33 -16.12
C GLY A 202 -22.63 5.83 -15.03
N VAL A 203 -22.57 6.48 -13.85
CA VAL A 203 -21.75 6.07 -12.72
C VAL A 203 -22.51 5.06 -11.87
N TYR A 204 -21.82 3.99 -11.44
CA TYR A 204 -22.37 3.05 -10.47
C TYR A 204 -22.22 3.61 -9.05
N TYR A 205 -23.29 3.56 -8.28
CA TYR A 205 -23.29 3.94 -6.88
C TYR A 205 -23.93 2.85 -6.03
N LEU A 206 -23.61 2.84 -4.74
CA LEU A 206 -24.19 1.93 -3.77
C LEU A 206 -25.63 2.37 -3.45
N GLU A 207 -26.62 1.60 -3.87
CA GLU A 207 -28.04 1.89 -3.64
C GLU A 207 -28.48 1.45 -2.23
N GLN A 208 -28.09 0.24 -1.84
CA GLN A 208 -28.42 -0.29 -0.51
C GLN A 208 -27.48 -1.43 -0.09
N VAL A 209 -27.49 -1.74 1.18
CA VAL A 209 -26.85 -2.94 1.74
C VAL A 209 -27.93 -3.77 2.44
N GLY A 210 -28.17 -4.97 1.94
CA GLY A 210 -29.17 -5.87 2.49
C GLY A 210 -28.79 -6.46 3.85
N ALA A 211 -29.72 -7.18 4.47
CA ALA A 211 -29.59 -7.75 5.83
C ALA A 211 -28.37 -8.67 6.01
N LEU A 212 -27.88 -9.30 4.93
CA LEU A 212 -26.71 -10.18 4.93
C LEU A 212 -25.42 -9.44 4.52
N GLY A 213 -25.41 -8.10 4.52
CA GLY A 213 -24.27 -7.30 4.07
C GLY A 213 -24.05 -7.32 2.54
N VAL A 214 -25.02 -7.81 1.77
CA VAL A 214 -24.94 -7.84 0.30
C VAL A 214 -25.17 -6.44 -0.24
N ARG A 215 -24.17 -5.92 -0.93
CA ARG A 215 -24.22 -4.60 -1.57
C ARG A 215 -24.98 -4.65 -2.88
N GLN A 216 -25.89 -3.73 -3.07
CA GLN A 216 -26.59 -3.54 -4.34
C GLN A 216 -26.20 -2.20 -4.95
N TYR A 217 -25.77 -2.28 -6.21
CA TYR A 217 -25.30 -1.11 -6.95
C TYR A 217 -26.29 -0.78 -8.06
N LYS A 218 -26.53 0.50 -8.27
CA LYS A 218 -27.33 1.01 -9.36
C LYS A 218 -26.48 1.92 -10.24
N LYS A 219 -26.81 1.97 -11.51
CA LYS A 219 -26.19 2.90 -12.45
C LYS A 219 -27.05 4.15 -12.55
N SER A 220 -26.45 5.33 -12.44
CA SER A 220 -27.19 6.59 -12.58
C SER A 220 -27.68 6.79 -14.01
N ASP A 221 -28.98 7.02 -14.17
CA ASP A 221 -29.66 7.15 -15.46
C ASP A 221 -29.82 8.60 -15.93
N SER A 222 -29.52 9.59 -15.07
CA SER A 222 -29.66 11.00 -15.41
C SER A 222 -28.61 11.88 -14.73
N VAL A 223 -28.24 12.95 -15.41
CA VAL A 223 -27.66 14.12 -14.73
C VAL A 223 -28.80 14.80 -14.01
N SER A 224 -28.94 14.63 -12.68
CA SER A 224 -29.98 15.35 -11.96
C SER A 224 -29.74 16.85 -12.14
N ALA A 225 -30.68 17.51 -12.78
CA ALA A 225 -30.70 18.96 -12.96
C ALA A 225 -31.07 19.67 -11.64
N ALA A 226 -30.35 19.34 -10.56
CA ALA A 226 -30.51 19.99 -9.28
C ALA A 226 -29.56 21.17 -9.19
N SER A 227 -30.15 22.34 -9.44
CA SER A 227 -29.71 23.68 -9.03
C SER A 227 -28.32 24.14 -9.45
N ASN A 228 -28.28 24.87 -10.56
CA ASN A 228 -27.35 25.97 -10.83
C ASN A 228 -27.59 27.17 -9.87
N GLN A 229 -27.86 26.94 -8.59
CA GLN A 229 -27.93 27.96 -7.57
C GLN A 229 -26.95 27.61 -6.47
N GLU A 230 -25.99 28.50 -6.29
CA GLU A 230 -24.90 28.53 -5.30
C GLU A 230 -23.51 28.06 -5.76
N LEU A 231 -23.02 28.65 -6.83
CA LEU A 231 -21.62 29.08 -6.92
C LEU A 231 -21.60 30.51 -7.44
N GLY A 232 -22.04 31.43 -6.60
CA GLY A 232 -21.79 32.84 -6.75
C GLY A 232 -20.30 33.10 -6.48
N VAL A 233 -19.49 32.99 -7.49
CA VAL A 233 -18.17 33.63 -7.52
C VAL A 233 -18.43 35.12 -7.79
N GLY A 234 -18.51 35.88 -6.70
CA GLY A 234 -18.40 37.33 -6.78
C GLY A 234 -16.99 37.71 -7.26
N VAL A 235 -16.98 38.58 -8.27
CA VAL A 235 -15.83 39.28 -8.86
C VAL A 235 -15.04 40.07 -7.84
#